data_3ec1d08bedb169bf25c646f64c7cb56b
#
_entry.id   3ec1d08bedb169bf25c646f64c7cb56b
#
_cell.length_a   1.000
_cell.length_b   1.000
_cell.length_c   1.000
_cell.angle_alpha   90.00
_cell.angle_beta   90.00
_cell.angle_gamma   90.00
#
_symmetry.space_group_name_H-M   'P 1'
#
loop_
_entity.id
_entity.type
_entity.pdbx_description
1 polymer ?
#
loop_
_entity_poly.entity_id
_entity_poly.type
_entity_poly.pdbx_seq_one_letter_code
_entity_poly.pdbx_strand_id
1 'polypeptide(L)'
;MENDRRRTRRIPLQSRVHLRFGRENFEGETIDLSPSGVLVKARRILPADSPVRVSLHLSGRMRPVVATGSVVRILGGSQMGIQFDRLDLTESERLQEFLLPLVLEETARSSATVL
;
A
#
# COMPACT_ATOMS: atom_id res chain seq x y z
N MET A 1 -18.93 -4.99 4.46
CA MET A 1 -19.06 -5.15 5.90
C MET A 1 -17.93 -4.47 6.63
N GLU A 2 -18.28 -3.87 7.70
CA GLU A 2 -17.28 -3.14 8.48
C GLU A 2 -16.20 -4.03 9.04
N ASN A 3 -16.55 -5.27 9.33
CA ASN A 3 -15.57 -6.20 9.88
C ASN A 3 -14.44 -6.46 8.92
N ASP A 4 -14.75 -6.48 7.63
CA ASP A 4 -13.73 -6.74 6.63
C ASP A 4 -12.69 -5.64 6.60
N ARG A 5 -13.13 -4.40 6.79
CA ARG A 5 -12.20 -3.30 6.81
C ARG A 5 -11.29 -3.35 8.02
N ARG A 6 -11.78 -3.88 9.11
CA ARG A 6 -10.96 -3.96 10.32
C ARG A 6 -9.90 -5.02 10.23
N ARG A 7 -10.08 -6.02 9.35
CA ARG A 7 -9.09 -7.07 9.19
C ARG A 7 -7.87 -6.60 8.46
N THR A 8 -8.01 -5.59 7.62
CA THR A 8 -6.88 -5.07 6.88
C THR A 8 -6.36 -3.86 7.59
N ARG A 9 -5.41 -4.09 8.47
CA ARG A 9 -4.80 -3.02 9.22
C ARG A 9 -3.87 -2.21 8.31
N ARG A 10 -4.02 -0.91 8.36
CA ARG A 10 -3.17 -0.02 7.60
C ARG A 10 -2.00 0.40 8.46
N ILE A 11 -0.80 0.23 7.93
CA ILE A 11 0.43 0.55 8.63
C ILE A 11 1.01 1.82 8.02
N PRO A 12 1.23 2.87 8.81
CA PRO A 12 1.91 4.06 8.29
C PRO A 12 3.30 3.66 7.83
N LEU A 13 3.64 4.06 6.62
CA LEU A 13 4.92 3.67 6.04
C LEU A 13 5.26 4.64 4.93
N GLN A 14 6.40 5.29 5.05
CA GLN A 14 6.90 6.16 4.01
C GLN A 14 7.97 5.42 3.22
N SER A 15 7.66 5.11 1.97
CA SER A 15 8.55 4.34 1.12
C SER A 15 8.31 4.73 -0.32
N ARG A 16 9.31 4.51 -1.16
CA ARG A 16 9.17 4.82 -2.58
C ARG A 16 8.26 3.82 -3.25
N VAL A 17 7.43 4.31 -4.15
CA VAL A 17 6.55 3.47 -4.94
C VAL A 17 6.63 3.93 -6.39
N HIS A 18 6.69 2.95 -7.30
CA HIS A 18 6.68 3.22 -8.72
C HIS A 18 5.30 2.84 -9.26
N LEU A 19 4.73 3.72 -10.07
CA LEU A 19 3.38 3.56 -10.59
C LEU A 19 3.42 3.55 -12.11
N ARG A 20 2.64 2.65 -12.69
CA ARG A 20 2.52 2.56 -14.14
C ARG A 20 1.07 2.56 -14.54
N PHE A 21 0.69 3.51 -15.38
CA PHE A 21 -0.65 3.62 -15.92
C PHE A 21 -0.53 3.64 -17.44
N GLY A 22 -0.87 2.51 -18.08
CA GLY A 22 -0.65 2.39 -19.50
C GLY A 22 0.83 2.47 -19.81
N ARG A 23 1.22 3.47 -20.56
CA ARG A 23 2.62 3.70 -20.89
C ARG A 23 3.28 4.74 -20.00
N GLU A 24 2.50 5.35 -19.14
CA GLU A 24 3.00 6.39 -18.27
C GLU A 24 3.60 5.76 -17.02
N ASN A 25 4.80 6.21 -16.65
CA ASN A 25 5.50 5.75 -15.45
C ASN A 25 5.82 6.96 -14.61
N PHE A 26 5.55 6.87 -13.31
CA PHE A 26 5.90 7.96 -12.40
C PHE A 26 6.09 7.37 -11.00
N GLU A 27 6.66 8.18 -10.13
CA GLU A 27 6.97 7.74 -8.79
C GLU A 27 6.21 8.56 -7.76
N GLY A 28 6.03 7.95 -6.60
CA GLY A 28 5.43 8.60 -5.46
C GLY A 28 5.96 7.99 -4.19
N GLU A 29 5.30 8.32 -3.09
CA GLU A 29 5.63 7.80 -1.78
C GLU A 29 4.39 7.16 -1.17
N THR A 30 4.60 6.08 -0.46
CA THR A 30 3.51 5.49 0.32
C THR A 30 3.25 6.34 1.54
N ILE A 31 2.01 6.36 1.98
CA ILE A 31 1.61 6.99 3.23
C ILE A 31 1.21 5.91 4.21
N ASP A 32 0.40 4.96 3.77
CA ASP A 32 0.12 3.77 4.54
C ASP A 32 -0.05 2.59 3.60
N LEU A 33 0.07 1.40 4.16
CA LEU A 33 0.08 0.17 3.39
C LEU A 33 -0.66 -0.91 4.16
N SER A 34 -1.42 -1.73 3.43
CA SER A 34 -2.09 -2.90 3.98
C SER A 34 -2.02 -4.03 2.97
N PRO A 35 -2.43 -5.25 3.35
CA PRO A 35 -2.45 -6.33 2.36
C PRO A 35 -3.40 -6.08 1.20
N SER A 36 -4.38 -5.21 1.34
CA SER A 36 -5.38 -4.98 0.30
C SER A 36 -5.19 -3.71 -0.50
N GLY A 37 -4.25 -2.84 -0.10
CA GLY A 37 -4.09 -1.59 -0.84
C GLY A 37 -3.06 -0.68 -0.24
N VAL A 38 -2.89 0.47 -0.89
CA VAL A 38 -1.86 1.43 -0.50
C VAL A 38 -2.39 2.84 -0.74
N LEU A 39 -2.08 3.73 0.20
CA LEU A 39 -2.33 5.16 0.02
C LEU A 39 -1.00 5.78 -0.40
N VAL A 40 -1.01 6.49 -1.52
CA VAL A 40 0.20 7.07 -2.07
C VAL A 40 0.05 8.57 -2.26
N LYS A 41 1.16 9.26 -2.21
CA LYS A 41 1.25 10.67 -2.53
C LYS A 41 2.13 10.80 -3.75
N ALA A 42 1.63 11.48 -4.79
CA ALA A 42 2.36 11.63 -6.04
C ALA A 42 1.94 12.93 -6.70
N ARG A 43 2.81 13.46 -7.56
CA ARG A 43 2.47 14.68 -8.30
C ARG A 43 1.39 14.42 -9.34
N ARG A 44 1.40 13.22 -9.90
CA ARG A 44 0.45 12.83 -10.92
C ARG A 44 -0.69 12.07 -10.25
N ILE A 45 -1.90 12.59 -10.34
CA ILE A 45 -3.09 11.96 -9.78
C ILE A 45 -3.89 11.39 -10.93
N LEU A 46 -4.19 10.11 -10.86
CA LEU A 46 -4.98 9.43 -11.88
C LEU A 46 -6.46 9.52 -11.55
N PRO A 47 -7.31 9.51 -12.55
CA PRO A 47 -8.75 9.49 -12.28
C PRO A 47 -9.18 8.25 -11.52
N ALA A 48 -10.30 8.33 -10.82
CA ALA A 48 -10.87 7.19 -10.14
C ALA A 48 -11.09 6.06 -11.14
N ASP A 49 -10.93 4.85 -10.67
CA ASP A 49 -11.09 3.61 -11.44
C ASP A 49 -9.97 3.36 -12.44
N SER A 50 -8.93 4.17 -12.46
CA SER A 50 -7.79 3.93 -13.33
C SER A 50 -7.09 2.64 -12.91
N PRO A 51 -6.84 1.70 -13.85
CA PRO A 51 -6.01 0.54 -13.54
C PRO A 51 -4.55 0.98 -13.42
N VAL A 52 -3.85 0.45 -12.46
CA VAL A 52 -2.48 0.88 -12.21
C VAL A 52 -1.65 -0.30 -11.72
N ARG A 53 -0.40 -0.34 -12.17
CA ARG A 53 0.56 -1.31 -11.66
C ARG A 53 1.45 -0.61 -10.65
N VAL A 54 1.62 -1.24 -9.51
CA VAL A 54 2.32 -0.65 -8.38
C VAL A 54 3.52 -1.50 -8.04
N SER A 55 4.68 -0.86 -7.93
CA SER A 55 5.90 -1.54 -7.47
C SER A 55 6.33 -0.86 -6.18
N LEU A 56 6.21 -1.60 -5.08
CA LEU A 56 6.47 -1.09 -3.74
C LEU A 56 7.92 -1.38 -3.35
N HIS A 57 8.69 -0.33 -3.11
CA HIS A 57 10.09 -0.46 -2.69
C HIS A 57 10.13 -0.40 -1.17
N LEU A 58 9.89 -1.54 -0.53
CA LEU A 58 9.69 -1.60 0.91
C LEU A 58 10.99 -1.68 1.69
N SER A 59 12.01 -2.29 1.11
CA SER A 59 13.30 -2.43 1.75
C SER A 59 14.36 -2.36 0.67
N GLY A 60 15.50 -1.74 0.99
CA GLY A 60 16.57 -1.62 0.02
C GLY A 60 17.14 -2.95 -0.43
N ARG A 61 16.91 -4.00 0.34
CA ARG A 61 17.44 -5.33 0.01
C ARG A 61 16.42 -6.22 -0.68
N MET A 62 15.15 -5.86 -0.61
CA MET A 62 14.09 -6.63 -1.22
C MET A 62 13.84 -6.18 -2.64
N ARG A 63 13.52 -7.14 -3.50
CA ARG A 63 12.93 -6.77 -4.78
C ARG A 63 11.61 -6.06 -4.50
N PRO A 64 11.19 -5.13 -5.36
CA PRO A 64 9.90 -4.50 -5.17
C PRO A 64 8.78 -5.52 -5.16
N VAL A 65 7.76 -5.27 -4.36
CA VAL A 65 6.52 -6.05 -4.38
C VAL A 65 5.64 -5.46 -5.46
N VAL A 66 5.21 -6.27 -6.40
CA VAL A 66 4.45 -5.81 -7.56
C VAL A 66 3.00 -6.25 -7.45
N ALA A 67 2.09 -5.32 -7.61
CA ALA A 67 0.66 -5.59 -7.58
C ALA A 67 -0.02 -4.79 -8.68
N THR A 68 -1.18 -5.27 -9.13
CA THR A 68 -2.04 -4.47 -9.96
C THR A 68 -3.27 -4.10 -9.16
N GLY A 69 -3.81 -2.93 -9.45
CA GLY A 69 -4.97 -2.46 -8.73
C GLY A 69 -5.64 -1.33 -9.46
N SER A 70 -6.49 -0.63 -8.77
CA SER A 70 -7.18 0.51 -9.34
C SER A 70 -7.30 1.62 -8.31
N VAL A 71 -7.38 2.84 -8.80
CA VAL A 71 -7.55 4.01 -7.95
C VAL A 71 -9.00 4.02 -7.47
N VAL A 72 -9.20 3.88 -6.17
CA VAL A 72 -10.55 3.84 -5.62
C VAL A 72 -10.92 5.11 -4.85
N ARG A 73 -9.93 5.92 -4.49
CA ARG A 73 -10.21 7.19 -3.81
C ARG A 73 -9.18 8.22 -4.23
N ILE A 74 -9.64 9.46 -4.31
CA ILE A 74 -8.77 10.59 -4.55
C ILE A 74 -8.98 11.53 -3.37
N LEU A 75 -7.87 11.86 -2.69
CA LEU A 75 -7.92 12.71 -1.51
C LEU A 75 -7.15 13.99 -1.81
N GLY A 76 -7.38 15.00 -1.00
CA GLY A 76 -6.62 16.23 -1.12
C GLY A 76 -5.15 16.00 -0.81
N GLY A 77 -4.30 16.97 -1.16
CA GLY A 77 -2.88 16.86 -0.89
C GLY A 77 -2.15 15.90 -1.80
N SER A 78 -2.64 15.74 -3.02
CA SER A 78 -1.99 14.87 -4.03
C SER A 78 -1.94 13.42 -3.62
N GLN A 79 -3.00 12.92 -3.00
CA GLN A 79 -3.06 11.56 -2.51
C GLN A 79 -4.10 10.74 -3.26
N MET A 80 -3.80 9.46 -3.48
CA MET A 80 -4.76 8.51 -4.05
C MET A 80 -4.67 7.19 -3.30
N GLY A 81 -5.86 6.62 -3.06
CA GLY A 81 -5.95 5.29 -2.50
C GLY A 81 -6.06 4.28 -3.63
N ILE A 82 -5.23 3.27 -3.59
CA ILE A 82 -5.18 2.23 -4.60
C ILE A 82 -5.54 0.91 -3.93
N GLN A 83 -6.54 0.22 -4.47
CA GLN A 83 -6.92 -1.09 -3.99
C GLN A 83 -6.28 -2.13 -4.91
N PHE A 84 -5.62 -3.12 -4.30
CA PHE A 84 -5.01 -4.19 -5.08
C PHE A 84 -6.12 -5.13 -5.53
N ASP A 85 -6.17 -5.44 -6.81
CA ASP A 85 -7.14 -6.38 -7.32
C ASP A 85 -6.46 -7.66 -7.84
N ARG A 86 -5.15 -7.62 -8.01
CA ARG A 86 -4.41 -8.82 -8.40
C ARG A 86 -3.01 -8.77 -7.82
N LEU A 87 -2.72 -9.77 -7.02
CA LEU A 87 -1.46 -9.90 -6.32
C LEU A 87 -1.10 -11.38 -6.33
N ASP A 88 -0.04 -11.74 -7.04
CA ASP A 88 0.38 -13.14 -7.10
C ASP A 88 0.61 -13.67 -5.71
N LEU A 89 0.44 -14.97 -5.54
CA LEU A 89 0.62 -15.58 -4.23
C LEU A 89 1.99 -15.26 -3.65
N THR A 90 3.04 -15.36 -4.45
CA THR A 90 4.38 -15.05 -4.00
C THR A 90 4.48 -13.60 -3.52
N GLU A 91 3.91 -12.66 -4.28
CA GLU A 91 3.96 -11.26 -3.90
C GLU A 91 3.11 -10.99 -2.67
N SER A 92 1.97 -11.68 -2.56
CA SER A 92 1.12 -11.55 -1.39
C SER A 92 1.85 -12.02 -0.14
N GLU A 93 2.56 -13.14 -0.23
CA GLU A 93 3.32 -13.66 0.90
C GLU A 93 4.45 -12.71 1.28
N ARG A 94 5.14 -12.17 0.30
CA ARG A 94 6.23 -11.23 0.57
C ARG A 94 5.72 -9.98 1.26
N LEU A 95 4.57 -9.48 0.80
CA LEU A 95 3.97 -8.30 1.40
C LEU A 95 3.55 -8.58 2.83
N GLN A 96 2.93 -9.73 3.07
CA GLN A 96 2.49 -10.07 4.41
C GLN A 96 3.67 -10.30 5.34
N GLU A 97 4.73 -10.91 4.85
CA GLU A 97 5.94 -11.11 5.67
C GLU A 97 6.55 -9.77 6.05
N PHE A 98 6.50 -8.80 5.15
CA PHE A 98 7.01 -7.48 5.46
C PHE A 98 6.13 -6.78 6.49
N LEU A 99 4.82 -6.91 6.36
CA LEU A 99 3.88 -6.18 7.21
C LEU A 99 3.72 -6.80 8.60
N LEU A 100 3.86 -8.11 8.71
CA LEU A 100 3.57 -8.78 9.97
C LEU A 100 4.38 -8.25 11.15
N PRO A 101 5.71 -8.10 11.05
CA PRO A 101 6.46 -7.54 12.18
C PRO A 101 5.98 -6.16 12.57
N LEU A 102 5.57 -5.34 11.59
CA LEU A 102 5.10 -3.99 11.87
C LEU A 102 3.77 -4.00 12.59
N VAL A 103 2.88 -4.91 12.20
CA VAL A 103 1.60 -5.06 12.88
C VAL A 103 1.80 -5.52 14.31
N LEU A 104 2.69 -6.50 14.52
CA LEU A 104 2.96 -7.00 15.87
C LEU A 104 3.59 -5.93 16.74
N GLU A 105 4.50 -5.16 16.17
CA GLU A 105 5.13 -4.07 16.90
C GLU A 105 4.11 -3.03 17.32
N GLU A 106 3.21 -2.68 16.43
CA GLU A 106 2.18 -1.70 16.73
C GLU A 106 1.22 -2.22 17.79
N THR A 107 0.88 -3.48 17.72
CA THR A 107 0.00 -4.11 18.71
C THR A 107 0.65 -4.12 20.08
N ALA A 108 1.93 -4.48 20.14
CA ALA A 108 2.66 -4.49 21.40
C ALA A 108 2.74 -3.11 22.00
N ARG A 109 2.98 -2.11 21.15
CA ARG A 109 3.06 -0.72 21.61
C ARG A 109 1.72 -0.26 22.19
N SER A 110 0.62 -0.63 21.54
CA SER A 110 -0.71 -0.29 22.03
C SER A 110 -1.00 -0.94 23.35
N SER A 111 -0.60 -2.21 23.51
CA SER A 111 -0.78 -2.92 24.76
C SER A 111 0.01 -2.26 25.89
N ALA A 112 1.22 -1.86 25.61
CA ALA A 112 2.04 -1.20 26.61
C ALA A 112 1.42 0.14 27.03
N THR A 113 0.80 0.82 26.11
CA THR A 113 0.20 2.11 26.38
C THR A 113 -1.01 2.00 27.33
N VAL A 114 -1.70 0.89 27.29
CA VAL A 114 -2.90 0.71 28.09
C VAL A 114 -2.58 0.65 29.58
N LEU A 115 -1.40 0.21 29.92
CA LEU A 115 -0.99 0.14 31.30
C LEU A 115 -0.70 1.51 31.88
#